data_c508a1f85ec31fd365875e74c8441411
#
_entry.id   c508a1f85ec31fd365875e74c8441411
#
_cell.length_a   1.000
_cell.length_b   1.000
_cell.length_c   1.000
_cell.angle_alpha   90.00
_cell.angle_beta   90.00
_cell.angle_gamma   90.00
#
_symmetry.space_group_name_H-M   'P 1'
#
loop_
_entity.id
_entity.type
_entity.pdbx_description
1 polymer ?
#
loop_
_entity_poly.entity_id
_entity_poly.type
_entity_poly.pdbx_seq_one_letter_code
_entity_poly.pdbx_strand_id
1 'polypeptide(L)'
;MLSFWEKTQLLKYDLVVLGGGITGMFCALEYRKLNPKASIAILERGLFSKGASTKNAGFACFGSLTELMDDSKHMDNKSLCKIIQMRIDGLDLLRETLGDKNIDLQWKGGYELFFDQDSEALNQVDYFNDLLKPIFKNDVFHLNNKKIQKFGFAKDRVKHLIENPYEGQINTGMMMRALRSVVNRQNISFFSNVTLTSFEEEKGKNEISLSLKDVNFNLFCKKLAICN
;
A
#
# COMPACT_ATOMS: atom_id res chain seq x y z
N MET A 1 7.86 2.56 -37.54
CA MET A 1 8.24 4.00 -37.46
C MET A 1 7.07 4.73 -36.83
N LEU A 2 7.29 5.56 -35.81
CA LEU A 2 6.21 6.35 -35.17
C LEU A 2 5.79 7.52 -36.07
N SER A 3 4.48 7.78 -36.15
CA SER A 3 3.91 8.94 -36.84
C SER A 3 4.27 10.26 -36.09
N PHE A 4 4.06 11.38 -36.76
CA PHE A 4 4.23 12.70 -36.13
C PHE A 4 3.33 12.85 -34.87
N TRP A 5 2.09 12.39 -34.94
CA TRP A 5 1.14 12.51 -33.83
C TRP A 5 1.49 11.64 -32.63
N GLU A 6 1.96 10.40 -32.86
CA GLU A 6 2.47 9.53 -31.79
C GLU A 6 3.67 10.17 -31.10
N LYS A 7 4.62 10.72 -31.85
CA LYS A 7 5.80 11.39 -31.28
C LYS A 7 5.44 12.61 -30.43
N THR A 8 4.44 13.38 -30.84
CA THR A 8 4.05 14.62 -30.14
C THR A 8 3.16 14.38 -28.95
N GLN A 9 2.35 13.31 -28.94
CA GLN A 9 1.31 13.10 -27.91
C GLN A 9 1.63 11.97 -26.93
N LEU A 10 2.49 11.01 -27.30
CA LEU A 10 2.68 9.79 -26.53
C LEU A 10 4.09 9.61 -25.96
N LEU A 11 5.05 10.46 -26.33
CA LEU A 11 6.43 10.26 -25.91
C LEU A 11 6.88 11.19 -24.78
N LYS A 12 6.14 12.25 -24.46
CA LYS A 12 6.57 13.27 -23.48
C LYS A 12 5.57 13.44 -22.34
N TYR A 13 6.10 13.42 -21.12
CA TYR A 13 5.32 13.52 -19.90
C TYR A 13 5.96 14.51 -18.90
N ASP A 14 5.14 15.15 -18.07
CA ASP A 14 5.63 15.93 -16.94
C ASP A 14 6.13 15.00 -15.82
N LEU A 15 5.45 13.86 -15.62
CA LEU A 15 5.84 12.81 -14.69
C LEU A 15 5.69 11.44 -15.31
N VAL A 16 6.72 10.61 -15.20
CA VAL A 16 6.62 9.16 -15.37
C VAL A 16 6.79 8.47 -14.02
N VAL A 17 5.89 7.55 -13.71
CA VAL A 17 5.95 6.70 -12.52
C VAL A 17 6.29 5.28 -12.95
N LEU A 18 7.36 4.73 -12.41
CA LEU A 18 7.79 3.35 -12.65
C LEU A 18 7.21 2.45 -11.53
N GLY A 19 6.34 1.54 -11.92
CA GLY A 19 5.63 0.63 -11.03
C GLY A 19 4.15 0.97 -10.90
N GLY A 20 3.28 0.05 -11.34
CA GLY A 20 1.81 0.16 -11.29
C GLY A 20 1.18 -0.44 -10.03
N GLY A 21 1.92 -0.51 -8.92
CA GLY A 21 1.42 -0.92 -7.62
C GLY A 21 0.66 0.19 -6.89
N ILE A 22 0.24 -0.07 -5.65
CA ILE A 22 -0.46 0.91 -4.80
C ILE A 22 0.35 2.20 -4.71
N THR A 23 1.63 2.12 -4.35
CA THR A 23 2.52 3.27 -4.18
C THR A 23 2.60 4.12 -5.45
N GLY A 24 2.83 3.49 -6.61
CA GLY A 24 2.96 4.23 -7.87
C GLY A 24 1.66 4.87 -8.33
N MET A 25 0.54 4.18 -8.18
CA MET A 25 -0.75 4.73 -8.54
C MET A 25 -1.16 5.91 -7.63
N PHE A 26 -0.94 5.81 -6.30
CA PHE A 26 -1.17 6.94 -5.41
C PHE A 26 -0.20 8.09 -5.64
N CYS A 27 1.08 7.83 -5.92
CA CYS A 27 2.05 8.85 -6.32
C CYS A 27 1.53 9.65 -7.54
N ALA A 28 1.05 8.96 -8.56
CA ALA A 28 0.50 9.61 -9.75
C ALA A 28 -0.78 10.41 -9.46
N LEU A 29 -1.68 9.89 -8.61
CA LEU A 29 -2.91 10.56 -8.20
C LEU A 29 -2.63 11.83 -7.39
N GLU A 30 -1.71 11.76 -6.41
CA GLU A 30 -1.33 12.93 -5.61
C GLU A 30 -0.61 13.99 -6.47
N TYR A 31 0.27 13.56 -7.39
CA TYR A 31 0.88 14.50 -8.33
C TYR A 31 -0.16 15.19 -9.23
N ARG A 32 -1.21 14.46 -9.68
CA ARG A 32 -2.34 15.03 -10.42
C ARG A 32 -3.10 16.08 -9.62
N LYS A 33 -3.36 15.85 -8.32
CA LYS A 33 -4.00 16.84 -7.44
C LYS A 33 -3.21 18.14 -7.37
N LEU A 34 -1.89 18.02 -7.19
CA LEU A 34 -0.99 19.18 -7.10
C LEU A 34 -0.72 19.86 -8.44
N ASN A 35 -0.85 19.13 -9.54
CA ASN A 35 -0.55 19.59 -10.90
C ASN A 35 -1.68 19.18 -11.86
N PRO A 36 -2.83 19.86 -11.85
CA PRO A 36 -4.04 19.40 -12.56
C PRO A 36 -3.90 19.27 -14.09
N LYS A 37 -2.95 19.99 -14.69
CA LYS A 37 -2.73 20.02 -16.16
C LYS A 37 -1.54 19.16 -16.60
N ALA A 38 -0.81 18.53 -15.67
CA ALA A 38 0.36 17.77 -16.01
C ALA A 38 0.03 16.52 -16.84
N SER A 39 0.87 16.18 -17.80
CA SER A 39 0.84 14.87 -18.46
C SER A 39 1.54 13.84 -17.59
N ILE A 40 0.86 12.72 -17.28
CA ILE A 40 1.36 11.71 -16.37
C ILE A 40 1.24 10.33 -17.00
N ALA A 41 2.30 9.52 -16.90
CA ALA A 41 2.28 8.12 -17.29
C ALA A 41 2.76 7.22 -16.15
N ILE A 42 2.16 6.04 -16.05
CA ILE A 42 2.61 4.94 -15.20
C ILE A 42 3.10 3.82 -16.12
N LEU A 43 4.30 3.32 -15.86
CA LEU A 43 4.88 2.18 -16.57
C LEU A 43 4.87 0.95 -15.64
N GLU A 44 4.20 -0.11 -16.07
CA GLU A 44 4.12 -1.38 -15.36
C GLU A 44 4.72 -2.49 -16.22
N ARG A 45 5.71 -3.24 -15.67
CA ARG A 45 6.40 -4.30 -16.43
C ARG A 45 5.54 -5.54 -16.67
N GLY A 46 4.56 -5.80 -15.83
CA GLY A 46 3.63 -6.91 -15.98
C GLY A 46 2.39 -6.55 -16.80
N LEU A 47 1.66 -7.56 -17.25
CA LEU A 47 0.32 -7.35 -17.80
C LEU A 47 -0.61 -6.77 -16.71
N PHE A 48 -0.48 -7.29 -15.50
CA PHE A 48 -1.09 -6.76 -14.27
C PHE A 48 0.03 -6.40 -13.30
N SER A 49 -0.27 -5.59 -12.30
CA SER A 49 0.66 -5.28 -11.21
C SER A 49 0.93 -6.55 -10.39
N LYS A 50 2.02 -7.26 -10.70
CA LYS A 50 2.33 -8.59 -10.13
C LYS A 50 3.08 -8.55 -8.79
N GLY A 51 3.30 -7.37 -8.22
CA GLY A 51 4.04 -7.16 -6.98
C GLY A 51 3.22 -7.41 -5.72
N ALA A 52 3.72 -6.94 -4.57
CA ALA A 52 3.10 -7.06 -3.26
C ALA A 52 1.66 -6.52 -3.21
N SER A 53 1.34 -5.51 -4.02
CA SER A 53 0.01 -4.88 -4.05
C SER A 53 -1.14 -5.83 -4.42
N THR A 54 -0.85 -6.92 -5.14
CA THR A 54 -1.85 -7.93 -5.53
C THR A 54 -1.66 -9.27 -4.83
N LYS A 55 -0.51 -9.47 -4.15
CA LYS A 55 -0.14 -10.74 -3.52
C LYS A 55 -0.10 -10.68 -2.00
N ASN A 56 -0.77 -9.69 -1.42
CA ASN A 56 -0.94 -9.59 0.03
C ASN A 56 -2.22 -10.28 0.49
N ALA A 57 -2.30 -10.55 1.79
CA ALA A 57 -3.43 -11.25 2.40
C ALA A 57 -4.70 -10.38 2.56
N GLY A 58 -4.61 -9.09 2.28
CA GLY A 58 -5.75 -8.16 2.36
C GLY A 58 -6.10 -7.71 3.78
N PHE A 59 -5.14 -7.74 4.70
CA PHE A 59 -5.36 -7.15 6.03
C PHE A 59 -5.43 -5.62 5.94
N ALA A 60 -6.52 -5.06 6.44
CA ALA A 60 -6.67 -3.64 6.72
C ALA A 60 -6.28 -3.43 8.19
N CYS A 61 -4.98 -3.28 8.44
CA CYS A 61 -4.38 -3.27 9.78
C CYS A 61 -3.29 -2.22 9.90
N PHE A 62 -2.87 -1.97 11.13
CA PHE A 62 -1.75 -1.09 11.45
C PHE A 62 -0.58 -1.84 12.14
N GLY A 63 -0.74 -3.11 12.43
CA GLY A 63 0.23 -4.03 13.04
C GLY A 63 -0.37 -4.86 14.17
N SER A 64 -0.02 -6.15 14.24
CA SER A 64 -0.39 -7.02 15.37
C SER A 64 0.45 -6.68 16.61
N LEU A 65 0.06 -7.19 17.78
CA LEU A 65 0.81 -6.95 19.02
C LEU A 65 2.26 -7.38 18.91
N THR A 66 2.52 -8.59 18.39
CA THR A 66 3.90 -9.09 18.24
C THR A 66 4.71 -8.33 17.20
N GLU A 67 4.08 -7.83 16.14
CA GLU A 67 4.72 -6.94 15.16
C GLU A 67 5.13 -5.61 15.83
N LEU A 68 4.25 -4.99 16.62
CA LEU A 68 4.59 -3.76 17.34
C LEU A 68 5.67 -3.97 18.42
N MET A 69 5.69 -5.12 19.08
CA MET A 69 6.76 -5.50 19.99
C MET A 69 8.10 -5.60 19.28
N ASP A 70 8.13 -6.15 18.07
CA ASP A 70 9.36 -6.25 17.28
C ASP A 70 9.81 -4.88 16.78
N ASP A 71 8.90 -4.08 16.23
CA ASP A 71 9.17 -2.70 15.81
C ASP A 71 9.75 -1.86 16.98
N SER A 72 9.23 -2.04 18.21
CA SER A 72 9.69 -1.31 19.41
C SER A 72 11.14 -1.60 19.82
N LYS A 73 11.72 -2.72 19.40
CA LYS A 73 13.14 -3.04 19.62
C LYS A 73 14.07 -2.19 18.76
N HIS A 74 13.56 -1.63 17.67
CA HIS A 74 14.34 -0.93 16.65
C HIS A 74 14.07 0.58 16.61
N MET A 75 13.06 1.08 17.32
CA MET A 75 12.70 2.49 17.34
C MET A 75 12.08 2.90 18.68
N ASP A 76 12.11 4.20 18.96
CA ASP A 76 11.46 4.76 20.16
C ASP A 76 9.92 4.82 20.02
N ASN A 77 9.23 4.95 21.15
CA ASN A 77 7.76 4.99 21.20
C ASN A 77 7.15 6.10 20.34
N LYS A 78 7.80 7.24 20.24
CA LYS A 78 7.32 8.37 19.42
C LYS A 78 7.35 8.03 17.94
N SER A 79 8.43 7.42 17.49
CA SER A 79 8.60 6.94 16.11
C SER A 79 7.61 5.83 15.80
N LEU A 80 7.41 4.88 16.72
CA LEU A 80 6.44 3.80 16.60
C LEU A 80 5.02 4.35 16.45
N CYS A 81 4.57 5.23 17.34
CA CYS A 81 3.25 5.86 17.26
C CYS A 81 3.07 6.64 15.95
N LYS A 82 4.13 7.31 15.45
CA LYS A 82 4.09 8.01 14.17
C LYS A 82 3.87 7.05 13.00
N ILE A 83 4.56 5.92 12.98
CA ILE A 83 4.39 4.90 11.94
C ILE A 83 2.98 4.31 11.98
N ILE A 84 2.47 4.00 13.16
CA ILE A 84 1.10 3.50 13.34
C ILE A 84 0.08 4.52 12.81
N GLN A 85 0.23 5.80 13.18
CA GLN A 85 -0.64 6.86 12.65
C GLN A 85 -0.58 6.95 11.13
N MET A 86 0.62 6.87 10.52
CA MET A 86 0.78 6.88 9.07
C MET A 86 0.12 5.66 8.39
N ARG A 87 0.14 4.48 9.03
CA ARG A 87 -0.55 3.27 8.53
C ARG A 87 -2.07 3.49 8.55
N ILE A 88 -2.61 4.09 9.62
CA ILE A 88 -4.03 4.44 9.76
C ILE A 88 -4.43 5.48 8.70
N ASP A 89 -3.69 6.59 8.61
CA ASP A 89 -3.94 7.65 7.63
C ASP A 89 -3.90 7.11 6.19
N GLY A 90 -2.99 6.17 5.91
CA GLY A 90 -2.89 5.50 4.62
C GLY A 90 -4.10 4.62 4.30
N LEU A 91 -4.64 3.91 5.29
CA LEU A 91 -5.87 3.14 5.12
C LEU A 91 -7.09 4.06 4.90
N ASP A 92 -7.18 5.15 5.65
CA ASP A 92 -8.25 6.13 5.48
C ASP A 92 -8.18 6.81 4.10
N LEU A 93 -7.00 7.19 3.65
CA LEU A 93 -6.79 7.71 2.28
C LEU A 93 -7.23 6.71 1.20
N LEU A 94 -6.92 5.42 1.40
CA LEU A 94 -7.37 4.34 0.50
C LEU A 94 -8.90 4.27 0.45
N ARG A 95 -9.56 4.28 1.61
CA ARG A 95 -11.02 4.23 1.77
C ARG A 95 -11.71 5.45 1.16
N GLU A 96 -11.21 6.64 1.43
CA GLU A 96 -11.71 7.89 0.85
C GLU A 96 -11.58 7.91 -0.68
N THR A 97 -10.46 7.39 -1.20
CA THR A 97 -10.20 7.38 -2.65
C THR A 97 -11.05 6.35 -3.39
N LEU A 98 -11.25 5.17 -2.81
CA LEU A 98 -11.86 4.04 -3.50
C LEU A 98 -13.29 3.74 -3.04
N GLY A 99 -13.61 4.03 -1.79
CA GLY A 99 -14.86 3.65 -1.12
C GLY A 99 -14.85 2.21 -0.62
N ASP A 100 -15.32 1.99 0.61
CA ASP A 100 -15.30 0.71 1.32
C ASP A 100 -15.94 -0.43 0.50
N LYS A 101 -17.06 -0.16 -0.19
CA LYS A 101 -17.76 -1.13 -1.02
C LYS A 101 -16.92 -1.63 -2.21
N ASN A 102 -16.14 -0.74 -2.81
CA ASN A 102 -15.35 -1.08 -4.00
C ASN A 102 -14.09 -1.90 -3.68
N ILE A 103 -13.71 -1.96 -2.42
CA ILE A 103 -12.58 -2.75 -1.92
C ILE A 103 -13.05 -3.93 -1.06
N ASP A 104 -14.37 -4.12 -0.91
CA ASP A 104 -15.00 -5.12 -0.05
C ASP A 104 -14.43 -5.08 1.39
N LEU A 105 -14.34 -3.87 1.97
CA LEU A 105 -13.84 -3.69 3.32
C LEU A 105 -14.84 -4.26 4.34
N GLN A 106 -14.35 -5.14 5.19
CA GLN A 106 -15.12 -5.78 6.24
C GLN A 106 -14.39 -5.67 7.59
N TRP A 107 -14.98 -4.95 8.53
CA TRP A 107 -14.45 -4.80 9.89
C TRP A 107 -14.81 -6.03 10.74
N LYS A 108 -13.97 -7.07 10.68
CA LYS A 108 -14.17 -8.33 11.42
C LYS A 108 -13.24 -8.49 12.60
N GLY A 109 -12.37 -7.52 12.83
CA GLY A 109 -11.27 -7.60 13.78
C GLY A 109 -10.09 -8.42 13.24
N GLY A 110 -8.94 -8.22 13.88
CA GLY A 110 -7.74 -9.05 13.75
C GLY A 110 -7.63 -9.99 14.95
N TYR A 111 -7.01 -11.14 14.73
CA TYR A 111 -6.84 -12.15 15.77
C TYR A 111 -5.44 -12.74 15.70
N GLU A 112 -4.71 -12.65 16.82
CA GLU A 112 -3.39 -13.22 16.96
C GLU A 112 -3.44 -14.42 17.90
N LEU A 113 -2.90 -15.56 17.44
CA LEU A 113 -2.96 -16.83 18.17
C LEU A 113 -1.64 -17.14 18.82
N PHE A 114 -1.68 -17.53 20.10
CA PHE A 114 -0.52 -17.92 20.88
C PHE A 114 -0.61 -19.38 21.28
N PHE A 115 0.48 -20.10 21.03
CA PHE A 115 0.56 -21.54 21.26
C PHE A 115 1.24 -21.87 22.59
N ASP A 116 2.02 -20.95 23.15
CA ASP A 116 2.68 -21.09 24.43
C ASP A 116 1.83 -20.48 25.56
N GLN A 117 1.81 -21.15 26.71
CA GLN A 117 1.04 -20.70 27.88
C GLN A 117 1.58 -19.38 28.44
N ASP A 118 2.92 -19.24 28.46
CA ASP A 118 3.63 -18.11 29.06
C ASP A 118 4.23 -17.20 27.98
N SER A 119 3.43 -16.84 26.97
CA SER A 119 3.88 -15.92 25.93
C SER A 119 4.21 -14.54 26.52
N GLU A 120 5.43 -14.05 26.29
CA GLU A 120 5.86 -12.70 26.69
C GLU A 120 4.90 -11.61 26.16
N ALA A 121 4.31 -11.82 24.99
CA ALA A 121 3.37 -10.89 24.39
C ALA A 121 2.16 -10.60 25.28
N LEU A 122 1.68 -11.56 26.08
CA LEU A 122 0.55 -11.34 26.97
C LEU A 122 0.86 -10.29 28.05
N ASN A 123 2.10 -10.21 28.51
CA ASN A 123 2.56 -9.24 29.49
C ASN A 123 2.71 -7.82 28.91
N GLN A 124 2.67 -7.69 27.58
CA GLN A 124 2.84 -6.41 26.87
C GLN A 124 1.51 -5.79 26.45
N VAL A 125 0.39 -6.49 26.61
CA VAL A 125 -0.94 -6.01 26.18
C VAL A 125 -1.27 -4.65 26.79
N ASP A 126 -1.15 -4.52 28.11
CA ASP A 126 -1.47 -3.28 28.83
C ASP A 126 -0.53 -2.14 28.40
N TYR A 127 0.76 -2.44 28.28
CA TYR A 127 1.75 -1.45 27.84
C TYR A 127 1.42 -0.88 26.45
N PHE A 128 1.13 -1.73 25.47
CA PHE A 128 0.79 -1.25 24.12
C PHE A 128 -0.59 -0.59 24.08
N ASN A 129 -1.55 -1.02 24.88
CA ASN A 129 -2.83 -0.32 25.01
C ASN A 129 -2.63 1.09 25.55
N ASP A 130 -1.84 1.28 26.61
CA ASP A 130 -1.53 2.60 27.14
C ASP A 130 -0.77 3.48 26.14
N LEU A 131 0.20 2.92 25.42
CA LEU A 131 0.96 3.60 24.39
C LEU A 131 0.05 4.10 23.24
N LEU A 132 -0.97 3.34 22.89
CA LEU A 132 -1.86 3.62 21.76
C LEU A 132 -3.09 4.44 22.11
N LYS A 133 -3.38 4.69 23.39
CA LYS A 133 -4.53 5.52 23.84
C LYS A 133 -4.64 6.89 23.16
N PRO A 134 -3.55 7.63 22.91
CA PRO A 134 -3.64 8.91 22.20
C PRO A 134 -4.19 8.80 20.78
N ILE A 135 -4.03 7.64 20.15
CA ILE A 135 -4.47 7.38 18.76
C ILE A 135 -5.90 6.83 18.74
N PHE A 136 -6.19 5.78 19.55
CA PHE A 136 -7.45 5.04 19.48
C PHE A 136 -8.47 5.40 20.57
N LYS A 137 -8.07 6.11 21.62
CA LYS A 137 -8.88 6.48 22.80
C LYS A 137 -9.36 5.29 23.66
N ASN A 138 -9.41 4.08 23.12
CA ASN A 138 -9.79 2.85 23.80
C ASN A 138 -8.68 1.82 23.66
N ASP A 139 -8.76 0.76 24.46
CA ASP A 139 -7.85 -0.36 24.32
C ASP A 139 -7.97 -1.02 22.94
N VAL A 140 -6.83 -1.40 22.40
CA VAL A 140 -6.69 -1.96 21.07
C VAL A 140 -6.59 -3.48 21.11
N PHE A 141 -5.81 -3.99 22.06
CA PHE A 141 -5.55 -5.42 22.19
C PHE A 141 -6.31 -6.00 23.39
N HIS A 142 -7.10 -7.04 23.13
CA HIS A 142 -7.93 -7.69 24.14
C HIS A 142 -7.67 -9.19 24.19
N LEU A 143 -7.33 -9.72 25.35
CA LEU A 143 -7.27 -11.17 25.55
C LEU A 143 -8.70 -11.75 25.49
N ASN A 144 -8.98 -12.56 24.46
CA ASN A 144 -10.32 -13.12 24.22
C ASN A 144 -10.31 -14.61 23.94
N ASN A 145 -9.91 -15.42 24.92
CA ASN A 145 -9.82 -16.87 24.81
C ASN A 145 -11.16 -17.57 24.52
N LYS A 146 -12.31 -16.92 24.77
CA LYS A 146 -13.62 -17.46 24.43
C LYS A 146 -13.79 -17.68 22.93
N LYS A 147 -13.11 -16.87 22.10
CA LYS A 147 -13.13 -17.00 20.64
C LYS A 147 -12.36 -18.21 20.10
N ILE A 148 -11.42 -18.77 20.85
CA ILE A 148 -10.69 -19.99 20.47
C ILE A 148 -11.69 -21.11 20.13
N GLN A 149 -12.61 -21.38 21.04
CA GLN A 149 -13.64 -22.41 20.82
C GLN A 149 -14.65 -21.99 19.74
N LYS A 150 -15.06 -20.72 19.73
CA LYS A 150 -16.02 -20.20 18.74
C LYS A 150 -15.50 -20.35 17.30
N PHE A 151 -14.20 -20.22 17.09
CA PHE A 151 -13.56 -20.37 15.79
C PHE A 151 -13.16 -21.82 15.46
N GLY A 152 -13.37 -22.76 16.39
CA GLY A 152 -13.07 -24.18 16.18
C GLY A 152 -11.57 -24.51 16.32
N PHE A 153 -10.75 -23.63 16.92
CA PHE A 153 -9.36 -23.94 17.19
C PHE A 153 -9.22 -24.98 18.31
N ALA A 154 -8.23 -25.86 18.17
CA ALA A 154 -7.91 -26.90 19.14
C ALA A 154 -7.36 -26.28 20.45
N LYS A 155 -8.08 -26.42 21.56
CA LYS A 155 -7.72 -25.83 22.86
C LYS A 155 -6.44 -26.37 23.46
N ASP A 156 -6.05 -27.58 23.09
CA ASP A 156 -4.78 -28.20 23.51
C ASP A 156 -3.58 -27.52 22.83
N ARG A 157 -3.78 -26.94 21.66
CA ARG A 157 -2.74 -26.25 20.88
C ARG A 157 -2.76 -24.73 21.06
N VAL A 158 -3.90 -24.06 20.83
CA VAL A 158 -4.01 -22.62 20.98
C VAL A 158 -4.31 -22.29 22.45
N LYS A 159 -3.40 -21.61 23.12
CA LYS A 159 -3.47 -21.25 24.53
C LYS A 159 -4.17 -19.91 24.75
N HIS A 160 -3.81 -18.92 23.91
CA HIS A 160 -4.36 -17.58 24.01
C HIS A 160 -4.71 -17.03 22.65
N LEU A 161 -5.69 -16.10 22.64
CA LEU A 161 -6.10 -15.33 21.49
C LEU A 161 -6.21 -13.86 21.90
N ILE A 162 -5.47 -13.02 21.20
CA ILE A 162 -5.59 -11.56 21.30
C ILE A 162 -6.43 -11.08 20.14
N GLU A 163 -7.43 -10.28 20.43
CA GLU A 163 -8.31 -9.62 19.49
C GLU A 163 -7.97 -8.16 19.34
N ASN A 164 -7.95 -7.65 18.10
CA ASN A 164 -7.87 -6.24 17.76
C ASN A 164 -9.12 -5.84 16.99
N PRO A 165 -10.08 -5.08 17.56
CA PRO A 165 -11.32 -4.71 16.89
C PRO A 165 -11.14 -3.66 15.78
N TYR A 166 -9.98 -2.99 15.73
CA TYR A 166 -9.68 -1.94 14.75
C TYR A 166 -9.08 -2.47 13.45
N GLU A 167 -9.10 -3.78 13.25
CA GLU A 167 -8.64 -4.42 12.02
C GLU A 167 -9.78 -4.95 11.18
N GLY A 168 -9.53 -5.03 9.89
CA GLY A 168 -10.47 -5.54 8.92
C GLY A 168 -9.78 -6.31 7.80
N GLN A 169 -10.57 -6.70 6.81
CA GLN A 169 -10.07 -7.32 5.60
C GLN A 169 -10.58 -6.58 4.37
N ILE A 170 -9.80 -6.60 3.29
CA ILE A 170 -10.17 -6.08 1.98
C ILE A 170 -9.95 -7.14 0.91
N ASN A 171 -10.67 -7.02 -0.20
CA ASN A 171 -10.38 -7.79 -1.40
C ASN A 171 -9.32 -7.06 -2.23
N THR A 172 -8.09 -7.56 -2.22
CA THR A 172 -6.94 -6.92 -2.89
C THR A 172 -7.11 -6.82 -4.40
N GLY A 173 -7.79 -7.79 -5.02
CA GLY A 173 -8.12 -7.75 -6.44
C GLY A 173 -9.12 -6.65 -6.79
N MET A 174 -10.18 -6.51 -5.98
CA MET A 174 -11.14 -5.42 -6.13
C MET A 174 -10.49 -4.06 -5.88
N MET A 175 -9.66 -3.94 -4.85
CA MET A 175 -8.89 -2.73 -4.54
C MET A 175 -8.03 -2.29 -5.74
N MET A 176 -7.22 -3.17 -6.30
CA MET A 176 -6.35 -2.84 -7.43
C MET A 176 -7.15 -2.48 -8.69
N ARG A 177 -8.27 -3.15 -8.93
CA ARG A 177 -9.19 -2.80 -10.02
C ARG A 177 -9.81 -1.42 -9.82
N ALA A 178 -10.28 -1.11 -8.62
CA ALA A 178 -10.87 0.18 -8.28
C ALA A 178 -9.83 1.31 -8.41
N LEU A 179 -8.61 1.11 -7.89
CA LEU A 179 -7.52 2.07 -7.97
C LEU A 179 -7.12 2.36 -9.43
N ARG A 180 -7.00 1.31 -10.25
CA ARG A 180 -6.76 1.45 -11.70
C ARG A 180 -7.86 2.26 -12.39
N SER A 181 -9.11 2.05 -12.01
CA SER A 181 -10.26 2.80 -12.53
C SER A 181 -10.18 4.29 -12.15
N VAL A 182 -9.76 4.61 -10.92
CA VAL A 182 -9.54 6.01 -10.49
C VAL A 182 -8.44 6.66 -11.31
N VAL A 183 -7.29 6.00 -11.48
CA VAL A 183 -6.16 6.46 -12.31
C VAL A 183 -6.63 6.81 -13.74
N ASN A 184 -7.40 5.92 -14.36
CA ASN A 184 -7.92 6.13 -15.71
C ASN A 184 -8.87 7.35 -15.77
N ARG A 185 -9.77 7.51 -14.79
CA ARG A 185 -10.69 8.68 -14.73
C ARG A 185 -9.96 10.01 -14.56
N GLN A 186 -8.76 10.00 -14.02
CA GLN A 186 -7.90 11.17 -13.86
C GLN A 186 -7.03 11.47 -15.10
N ASN A 187 -7.30 10.82 -16.23
CA ASN A 187 -6.52 10.96 -17.48
C ASN A 187 -5.01 10.74 -17.26
N ILE A 188 -4.65 9.76 -16.45
CA ILE A 188 -3.29 9.29 -16.26
C ILE A 188 -3.08 8.11 -17.20
N SER A 189 -2.10 8.20 -18.11
CA SER A 189 -1.75 7.11 -19.02
C SER A 189 -1.16 5.94 -18.23
N PHE A 190 -1.60 4.72 -18.50
CA PHE A 190 -1.07 3.55 -17.84
C PHE A 190 -0.67 2.50 -18.89
N PHE A 191 0.62 2.20 -18.95
CA PHE A 191 1.21 1.25 -19.89
C PHE A 191 1.60 -0.04 -19.17
N SER A 192 0.98 -1.15 -19.55
CA SER A 192 1.33 -2.50 -19.08
C SER A 192 2.32 -3.15 -20.06
N ASN A 193 3.05 -4.16 -19.61
CA ASN A 193 4.10 -4.85 -20.35
C ASN A 193 5.24 -3.93 -20.82
N VAL A 194 5.54 -2.89 -20.05
CA VAL A 194 6.60 -1.94 -20.34
C VAL A 194 7.70 -2.07 -19.32
N THR A 195 8.87 -2.51 -19.75
CA THR A 195 10.06 -2.63 -18.91
C THR A 195 11.03 -1.51 -19.23
N LEU A 196 11.36 -0.69 -18.22
CA LEU A 196 12.45 0.28 -18.30
C LEU A 196 13.78 -0.48 -18.24
N THR A 197 14.70 -0.18 -19.16
CA THR A 197 16.07 -0.74 -19.18
C THR A 197 17.11 0.22 -18.64
N SER A 198 16.97 1.51 -18.95
CA SER A 198 17.84 2.58 -18.43
C SER A 198 17.14 3.92 -18.47
N PHE A 199 17.67 4.88 -17.73
CA PHE A 199 17.27 6.28 -17.83
C PHE A 199 18.51 7.17 -17.75
N GLU A 200 18.47 8.32 -18.41
CA GLU A 200 19.55 9.28 -18.46
C GLU A 200 19.01 10.72 -18.41
N GLU A 201 19.65 11.58 -17.66
CA GLU A 201 19.34 13.01 -17.68
C GLU A 201 19.92 13.65 -18.95
N GLU A 202 19.08 14.31 -19.74
CA GLU A 202 19.49 15.03 -20.94
C GLU A 202 20.23 16.32 -20.58
N LYS A 203 21.54 16.35 -20.79
CA LYS A 203 22.36 17.52 -20.48
C LYS A 203 21.85 18.77 -21.21
N GLY A 204 21.56 19.83 -20.44
CA GLY A 204 21.07 21.11 -20.96
C GLY A 204 19.57 21.16 -21.30
N LYS A 205 18.85 20.07 -21.07
CA LYS A 205 17.40 20.00 -21.20
C LYS A 205 16.81 19.50 -19.89
N ASN A 206 15.92 20.13 -19.28
CA ASN A 206 15.26 19.64 -18.06
C ASN A 206 14.35 18.45 -18.38
N GLU A 207 14.93 17.39 -18.97
CA GLU A 207 14.28 16.19 -19.46
C GLU A 207 15.09 14.94 -19.08
N ILE A 208 14.41 13.85 -18.76
CA ILE A 208 14.97 12.51 -18.51
C ILE A 208 14.53 11.62 -19.69
N SER A 209 15.50 10.99 -20.37
CA SER A 209 15.27 10.00 -21.42
C SER A 209 15.12 8.61 -20.82
N LEU A 210 14.09 7.90 -21.20
CA LEU A 210 13.75 6.56 -20.70
C LEU A 210 13.84 5.54 -21.84
N SER A 211 14.79 4.62 -21.76
CA SER A 211 14.93 3.51 -22.72
C SER A 211 14.08 2.31 -22.27
N LEU A 212 13.30 1.77 -23.18
CA LEU A 212 12.37 0.69 -22.90
C LEU A 212 12.84 -0.61 -23.61
N LYS A 213 12.55 -1.75 -22.98
CA LYS A 213 12.86 -3.05 -23.56
C LYS A 213 12.00 -3.31 -24.82
N ASP A 214 12.63 -3.88 -25.83
CA ASP A 214 11.98 -4.31 -27.09
C ASP A 214 11.29 -3.18 -27.88
N VAL A 215 11.71 -1.92 -27.63
CA VAL A 215 11.20 -0.72 -28.32
C VAL A 215 12.37 0.09 -28.87
N ASN A 216 12.23 0.66 -30.06
CA ASN A 216 13.27 1.43 -30.72
C ASN A 216 13.06 2.96 -30.60
N PHE A 217 12.38 3.42 -29.59
CA PHE A 217 12.21 4.83 -29.26
C PHE A 217 12.25 5.02 -27.73
N ASN A 218 12.58 6.23 -27.30
CA ASN A 218 12.58 6.59 -25.89
C ASN A 218 11.31 7.36 -25.51
N LEU A 219 10.88 7.21 -24.26
CA LEU A 219 9.99 8.16 -23.61
C LEU A 219 10.80 9.26 -22.92
N PHE A 220 10.20 10.41 -22.75
CA PHE A 220 10.83 11.54 -22.08
C PHE A 220 9.94 12.06 -20.96
N CYS A 221 10.53 12.46 -19.84
CA CYS A 221 9.81 13.09 -18.75
C CYS A 221 10.62 14.18 -18.06
N LYS A 222 9.92 15.10 -17.41
CA LYS A 222 10.56 16.11 -16.56
C LYS A 222 10.91 15.56 -15.18
N LYS A 223 10.13 14.57 -14.71
CA LYS A 223 10.31 13.90 -13.41
C LYS A 223 10.08 12.41 -13.55
N LEU A 224 10.91 11.63 -12.88
CA LEU A 224 10.76 10.18 -12.78
C LEU A 224 10.56 9.80 -11.31
N ALA A 225 9.47 9.10 -10.99
CA ALA A 225 9.23 8.50 -9.68
C ALA A 225 9.41 6.98 -9.78
N ILE A 226 10.28 6.40 -8.96
CA ILE A 226 10.54 4.96 -8.91
C ILE A 226 9.78 4.38 -7.72
N CYS A 227 8.75 3.54 -8.00
CA CYS A 227 7.80 3.00 -7.03
C CYS A 227 7.65 1.46 -7.17
N ASN A 228 8.75 0.75 -7.39
CA ASN A 228 8.81 -0.70 -7.60
C ASN A 228 9.42 -1.46 -6.43
#